data_8a6e2d5c9916530380e5b29cbac0c33e
#
_entry.id   8a6e2d5c9916530380e5b29cbac0c33e
#
_cell.length_a   1.000
_cell.length_b   1.000
_cell.length_c   1.000
_cell.angle_alpha   90.00
_cell.angle_beta   90.00
_cell.angle_gamma   90.00
#
_symmetry.space_group_name_H-M   'P 1'
#
loop_
_entity.id
_entity.type
_entity.pdbx_description
1 polymer ?
#
loop_
_entity_poly.entity_id
_entity_poly.type
_entity_poly.pdbx_seq_one_letter_code
_entity_poly.pdbx_strand_id
1 'polypeptide(L)'
;MKQIGEKGQEKLKQATVTVVGCGGLGSPVLTYLTSAGIGKLIIIDFDEVSESNLNRQFLYGIKDIGRMKVECAKERLQDLNHEIEIVDFHEKVSPDNIGKFIDSADVVIDCVDNLETRILLGRECLRRKILLVEAGVEGFYGWIMSIGKETACLECIGFDNMRIRRQGPIIGTTAGVIGCLQANECIKIVLGMEGTLFGRMLQYDGINGSIDSIELQKDDSCRAHRG
;
A
#
# COMPACT_ATOMS: atom_id res chain seq x y z
N MET A 1 -16.80 -15.59 -7.96
CA MET A 1 -17.01 -14.60 -9.02
C MET A 1 -16.47 -15.17 -10.34
N LYS A 2 -17.17 -14.94 -11.49
CA LYS A 2 -16.71 -15.48 -12.80
C LYS A 2 -15.31 -15.00 -13.22
N GLN A 3 -14.94 -13.76 -12.85
CA GLN A 3 -13.64 -13.16 -13.17
C GLN A 3 -12.48 -13.76 -12.36
N ILE A 4 -12.72 -14.30 -11.18
CA ILE A 4 -11.70 -14.89 -10.32
C ILE A 4 -11.69 -16.41 -10.48
N GLY A 5 -12.82 -17.08 -10.25
CA GLY A 5 -12.95 -18.53 -10.29
C GLY A 5 -11.96 -19.26 -9.36
N GLU A 6 -11.85 -20.56 -9.51
CA GLU A 6 -10.90 -21.38 -8.73
C GLU A 6 -9.44 -21.04 -9.06
N LYS A 7 -9.14 -20.86 -10.36
CA LYS A 7 -7.77 -20.52 -10.81
C LYS A 7 -7.29 -19.16 -10.27
N GLY A 8 -8.19 -18.18 -10.20
CA GLY A 8 -7.85 -16.88 -9.64
C GLY A 8 -7.64 -16.98 -8.13
N GLN A 9 -8.47 -17.73 -7.42
CA GLN A 9 -8.30 -17.95 -5.99
C GLN A 9 -6.97 -18.66 -5.68
N GLU A 10 -6.57 -19.62 -6.52
CA GLU A 10 -5.27 -20.26 -6.37
C GLU A 10 -4.10 -19.28 -6.58
N LYS A 11 -4.20 -18.36 -7.55
CA LYS A 11 -3.19 -17.29 -7.71
C LYS A 11 -3.09 -16.41 -6.48
N LEU A 12 -4.22 -16.00 -5.90
CA LEU A 12 -4.23 -15.21 -4.67
C LEU A 12 -3.56 -15.97 -3.52
N LYS A 13 -3.86 -17.25 -3.39
CA LYS A 13 -3.29 -18.12 -2.34
C LYS A 13 -1.78 -18.33 -2.48
N GLN A 14 -1.23 -18.23 -3.68
CA GLN A 14 0.20 -18.35 -3.95
C GLN A 14 0.96 -17.02 -3.82
N ALA A 15 0.25 -15.90 -3.83
CA ALA A 15 0.87 -14.59 -3.84
C ALA A 15 1.44 -14.18 -2.48
N THR A 16 2.60 -13.51 -2.53
CA THR A 16 3.21 -12.83 -1.40
C THR A 16 3.10 -11.32 -1.59
N VAL A 17 2.47 -10.64 -0.65
CA VAL A 17 2.31 -9.18 -0.67
C VAL A 17 2.96 -8.56 0.55
N THR A 18 3.80 -7.56 0.32
CA THR A 18 4.39 -6.74 1.38
C THR A 18 3.60 -5.45 1.54
N VAL A 19 3.17 -5.15 2.76
CA VAL A 19 2.48 -3.90 3.11
C VAL A 19 3.34 -3.11 4.09
N VAL A 20 3.78 -1.94 3.66
CA VAL A 20 4.61 -1.04 4.48
C VAL A 20 3.72 0.05 5.05
N GLY A 21 3.52 0.01 6.37
CA GLY A 21 2.62 0.88 7.12
C GLY A 21 1.28 0.20 7.44
N CYS A 22 0.98 0.08 8.74
CA CYS A 22 -0.26 -0.50 9.27
C CYS A 22 -1.22 0.59 9.79
N GLY A 23 -1.14 1.80 9.21
CA GLY A 23 -1.91 2.97 9.60
C GLY A 23 -3.29 3.07 8.96
N GLY A 24 -3.69 4.30 8.60
CA GLY A 24 -5.02 4.59 8.02
C GLY A 24 -5.24 3.95 6.64
N LEU A 25 -4.23 3.92 5.77
CA LEU A 25 -4.25 3.20 4.49
C LEU A 25 -4.07 1.69 4.71
N GLY A 26 -3.13 1.30 5.57
CA GLY A 26 -2.83 -0.10 5.86
C GLY A 26 -4.02 -0.87 6.44
N SER A 27 -4.85 -0.23 7.27
CA SER A 27 -6.03 -0.89 7.88
C SER A 27 -6.98 -1.50 6.85
N PRO A 28 -7.54 -0.76 5.88
CA PRO A 28 -8.36 -1.36 4.84
C PRO A 28 -7.58 -2.29 3.91
N VAL A 29 -6.35 -1.95 3.53
CA VAL A 29 -5.50 -2.79 2.67
C VAL A 29 -5.35 -4.18 3.27
N LEU A 30 -4.84 -4.27 4.48
CA LEU A 30 -4.59 -5.53 5.18
C LEU A 30 -5.86 -6.34 5.38
N THR A 31 -6.96 -5.69 5.79
CA THR A 31 -8.25 -6.35 6.00
C THR A 31 -8.77 -7.00 4.71
N TYR A 32 -8.75 -6.27 3.58
CA TYR A 32 -9.30 -6.79 2.34
C TYR A 32 -8.39 -7.80 1.64
N LEU A 33 -7.07 -7.68 1.73
CA LEU A 33 -6.15 -8.69 1.21
C LEU A 33 -6.26 -10.00 1.98
N THR A 34 -6.38 -9.92 3.32
CA THR A 34 -6.64 -11.08 4.18
C THR A 34 -7.96 -11.76 3.82
N SER A 35 -9.04 -10.98 3.67
CA SER A 35 -10.37 -11.49 3.30
C SER A 35 -10.40 -12.08 1.89
N ALA A 36 -9.58 -11.56 0.97
CA ALA A 36 -9.45 -12.08 -0.39
C ALA A 36 -8.65 -13.39 -0.45
N GLY A 37 -7.91 -13.73 0.61
CA GLY A 37 -7.11 -14.95 0.69
C GLY A 37 -5.76 -14.83 -0.02
N ILE A 38 -5.08 -13.68 0.08
CA ILE A 38 -3.65 -13.57 -0.27
C ILE A 38 -2.88 -14.52 0.65
N GLY A 39 -2.09 -15.44 0.05
CA GLY A 39 -1.48 -16.54 0.81
C GLY A 39 -0.47 -16.08 1.84
N LYS A 40 0.30 -15.03 1.54
CA LYS A 40 1.29 -14.48 2.46
C LYS A 40 1.28 -12.96 2.50
N LEU A 41 1.17 -12.40 3.71
CA LEU A 41 1.33 -10.97 3.97
C LEU A 41 2.58 -10.74 4.80
N ILE A 42 3.45 -9.85 4.34
CA ILE A 42 4.58 -9.32 5.09
C ILE A 42 4.19 -7.90 5.51
N ILE A 43 4.06 -7.65 6.80
CA ILE A 43 3.58 -6.38 7.34
C ILE A 43 4.69 -5.69 8.13
N ILE A 44 4.92 -4.41 7.86
CA ILE A 44 5.99 -3.64 8.49
C ILE A 44 5.41 -2.33 9.02
N ASP A 45 5.62 -2.07 10.29
CA ASP A 45 5.34 -0.79 10.94
C ASP A 45 6.22 -0.70 12.20
N PHE A 46 6.66 0.49 12.57
CA PHE A 46 7.50 0.70 13.75
C PHE A 46 6.78 1.41 14.90
N ASP A 47 5.51 1.77 14.70
CA ASP A 47 4.72 2.51 15.67
C ASP A 47 3.97 1.62 16.66
N GLU A 48 3.60 2.24 17.78
CA GLU A 48 2.59 1.76 18.71
C GLU A 48 1.21 2.33 18.37
N VAL A 49 0.17 1.64 18.83
CA VAL A 49 -1.21 2.12 18.75
C VAL A 49 -1.40 3.28 19.73
N SER A 50 -1.91 4.41 19.25
CA SER A 50 -2.29 5.54 20.08
C SER A 50 -3.78 5.87 19.94
N GLU A 51 -4.36 6.52 20.95
CA GLU A 51 -5.77 6.91 20.93
C GLU A 51 -6.14 7.76 19.72
N SER A 52 -5.23 8.67 19.30
CA SER A 52 -5.40 9.53 18.13
C SER A 52 -5.43 8.76 16.79
N ASN A 53 -5.08 7.48 16.79
CA ASN A 53 -5.13 6.62 15.60
C ASN A 53 -6.52 6.03 15.36
N LEU A 54 -7.32 5.84 16.41
CA LEU A 54 -8.57 5.06 16.39
C LEU A 54 -9.65 5.67 15.47
N ASN A 55 -9.54 6.94 15.14
CA ASN A 55 -10.48 7.62 14.24
C ASN A 55 -10.36 7.18 12.76
N ARG A 56 -9.25 6.47 12.39
CA ARG A 56 -9.00 6.04 11.00
C ARG A 56 -8.27 4.70 10.86
N GLN A 57 -7.77 4.12 11.94
CA GLN A 57 -7.03 2.86 11.96
C GLN A 57 -7.87 1.77 12.64
N PHE A 58 -8.92 1.32 11.97
CA PHE A 58 -9.95 0.44 12.53
C PHE A 58 -9.51 -1.01 12.79
N LEU A 59 -8.27 -1.38 12.43
CA LEU A 59 -7.66 -2.64 12.88
C LEU A 59 -7.47 -2.67 14.39
N TYR A 60 -7.43 -1.49 15.04
CA TYR A 60 -7.13 -1.34 16.46
C TYR A 60 -8.34 -0.87 17.26
N GLY A 61 -8.34 -1.19 18.54
CA GLY A 61 -9.32 -0.71 19.50
C GLY A 61 -8.66 -0.13 20.75
N ILE A 62 -9.46 0.36 21.68
CA ILE A 62 -9.00 0.97 22.93
C ILE A 62 -8.06 0.04 23.72
N LYS A 63 -8.34 -1.28 23.70
CA LYS A 63 -7.52 -2.30 24.38
C LYS A 63 -6.10 -2.46 23.80
N ASP A 64 -5.86 -1.95 22.59
CA ASP A 64 -4.59 -2.12 21.89
C ASP A 64 -3.66 -0.91 22.08
N ILE A 65 -4.12 0.16 22.76
CA ILE A 65 -3.31 1.37 23.01
C ILE A 65 -2.01 1.00 23.75
N GLY A 66 -0.87 1.44 23.21
CA GLY A 66 0.47 1.16 23.72
C GLY A 66 1.08 -0.16 23.26
N ARG A 67 0.36 -0.96 22.46
CA ARG A 67 0.89 -2.17 21.83
C ARG A 67 1.44 -1.86 20.44
N MET A 68 2.34 -2.71 19.96
CA MET A 68 2.89 -2.59 18.60
C MET A 68 1.80 -2.80 17.54
N LYS A 69 1.72 -1.89 16.57
CA LYS A 69 0.71 -1.96 15.50
C LYS A 69 0.76 -3.28 14.75
N VAL A 70 1.94 -3.76 14.38
CA VAL A 70 2.10 -5.00 13.62
C VAL A 70 1.60 -6.23 14.38
N GLU A 71 1.82 -6.30 15.68
CA GLU A 71 1.34 -7.40 16.52
C GLU A 71 -0.19 -7.42 16.60
N CYS A 72 -0.80 -6.27 16.91
CA CYS A 72 -2.25 -6.13 16.96
C CYS A 72 -2.91 -6.40 15.60
N ALA A 73 -2.29 -5.91 14.52
CA ALA A 73 -2.74 -6.18 13.16
C ALA A 73 -2.71 -7.68 12.86
N LYS A 74 -1.60 -8.35 13.13
CA LYS A 74 -1.46 -9.80 12.92
C LYS A 74 -2.52 -10.60 13.65
N GLU A 75 -2.71 -10.35 14.96
CA GLU A 75 -3.76 -11.01 15.75
C GLU A 75 -5.13 -10.84 15.09
N ARG A 76 -5.49 -9.61 14.74
CA ARG A 76 -6.79 -9.29 14.14
C ARG A 76 -7.01 -9.92 12.78
N LEU A 77 -5.96 -9.96 11.94
CA LEU A 77 -6.02 -10.55 10.61
C LEU A 77 -6.05 -12.07 10.65
N GLN A 78 -5.38 -12.70 11.62
CA GLN A 78 -5.46 -14.15 11.85
C GLN A 78 -6.83 -14.59 12.34
N ASP A 79 -7.51 -13.77 13.15
CA ASP A 79 -8.91 -13.99 13.52
C ASP A 79 -9.86 -13.91 12.34
N LEU A 80 -9.52 -13.06 11.33
CA LEU A 80 -10.32 -12.89 10.13
C LEU A 80 -10.13 -14.04 9.14
N ASN A 81 -8.88 -14.51 8.97
CA ASN A 81 -8.54 -15.63 8.09
C ASN A 81 -7.28 -16.34 8.58
N HIS A 82 -7.46 -17.52 9.16
CA HIS A 82 -6.37 -18.32 9.72
C HIS A 82 -5.58 -19.13 8.67
N GLU A 83 -6.01 -19.15 7.40
CA GLU A 83 -5.35 -19.91 6.33
C GLU A 83 -4.16 -19.15 5.73
N ILE A 84 -4.03 -17.85 5.97
CA ILE A 84 -2.95 -17.04 5.42
C ILE A 84 -1.74 -16.97 6.35
N GLU A 85 -0.55 -16.89 5.76
CA GLU A 85 0.68 -16.63 6.51
C GLU A 85 0.86 -15.12 6.71
N ILE A 86 1.05 -14.68 7.97
CA ILE A 86 1.36 -13.28 8.30
C ILE A 86 2.71 -13.22 8.99
N VAL A 87 3.65 -12.53 8.34
CA VAL A 87 4.98 -12.23 8.89
C VAL A 87 5.02 -10.76 9.24
N ASP A 88 5.21 -10.45 10.51
CA ASP A 88 5.21 -9.09 11.04
C ASP A 88 6.62 -8.62 11.41
N PHE A 89 6.92 -7.36 11.12
CA PHE A 89 8.18 -6.71 11.48
C PHE A 89 7.90 -5.37 12.16
N HIS A 90 8.29 -5.27 13.44
CA HIS A 90 8.31 -4.02 14.18
C HIS A 90 9.63 -3.30 13.90
N GLU A 91 9.77 -2.76 12.71
CA GLU A 91 11.00 -2.11 12.25
C GLU A 91 10.69 -0.88 11.38
N LYS A 92 11.53 0.14 11.47
CA LYS A 92 11.53 1.25 10.52
C LYS A 92 12.25 0.83 9.25
N VAL A 93 11.60 1.01 8.09
CA VAL A 93 12.22 0.74 6.79
C VAL A 93 13.35 1.73 6.52
N SER A 94 14.48 1.22 6.07
CA SER A 94 15.70 1.95 5.76
C SER A 94 16.40 1.35 4.54
N PRO A 95 17.38 2.03 3.92
CA PRO A 95 18.18 1.46 2.83
C PRO A 95 18.87 0.14 3.18
N ASP A 96 19.23 -0.04 4.46
CA ASP A 96 20.00 -1.21 4.91
C ASP A 96 19.13 -2.46 5.11
N ASN A 97 17.82 -2.30 5.37
CA ASN A 97 16.94 -3.43 5.69
C ASN A 97 15.80 -3.66 4.69
N ILE A 98 15.54 -2.74 3.76
CA ILE A 98 14.39 -2.82 2.85
C ILE A 98 14.34 -4.12 2.04
N GLY A 99 15.49 -4.63 1.59
CA GLY A 99 15.57 -5.90 0.85
C GLY A 99 14.96 -7.07 1.62
N LYS A 100 15.18 -7.12 2.94
CA LYS A 100 14.61 -8.15 3.84
C LYS A 100 13.08 -8.25 3.71
N PHE A 101 12.42 -7.13 3.43
CA PHE A 101 10.96 -7.04 3.42
C PHE A 101 10.34 -7.23 2.03
N ILE A 102 11.07 -6.83 0.96
CA ILE A 102 10.47 -6.76 -0.38
C ILE A 102 10.99 -7.82 -1.36
N ASP A 103 12.16 -8.43 -1.14
CA ASP A 103 12.81 -9.32 -2.12
C ASP A 103 11.97 -10.57 -2.49
N SER A 104 11.07 -11.00 -1.61
CA SER A 104 10.17 -12.14 -1.86
C SER A 104 8.76 -11.74 -2.26
N ALA A 105 8.47 -10.45 -2.39
CA ALA A 105 7.12 -9.96 -2.68
C ALA A 105 6.82 -9.97 -4.20
N ASP A 106 5.64 -10.42 -4.56
CA ASP A 106 5.08 -10.23 -5.90
C ASP A 106 4.60 -8.78 -6.09
N VAL A 107 4.04 -8.18 -5.02
CA VAL A 107 3.57 -6.81 -5.00
C VAL A 107 3.92 -6.17 -3.66
N VAL A 108 4.40 -4.93 -3.69
CA VAL A 108 4.58 -4.08 -2.51
C VAL A 108 3.48 -3.03 -2.49
N ILE A 109 2.93 -2.73 -1.32
CA ILE A 109 1.94 -1.68 -1.13
C ILE A 109 2.49 -0.63 -0.17
N ASP A 110 2.56 0.61 -0.65
CA ASP A 110 2.95 1.77 0.14
C ASP A 110 1.74 2.32 0.90
N CYS A 111 1.76 2.15 2.22
CA CYS A 111 0.81 2.72 3.17
C CYS A 111 1.49 3.68 4.15
N VAL A 112 2.69 4.17 3.81
CA VAL A 112 3.45 5.07 4.66
C VAL A 112 2.93 6.51 4.58
N ASP A 113 3.23 7.28 5.60
CA ASP A 113 2.82 8.67 5.74
C ASP A 113 3.97 9.67 5.55
N ASN A 114 5.16 9.21 5.15
CA ASN A 114 6.31 10.08 4.96
C ASN A 114 6.96 9.89 3.57
N LEU A 115 7.43 10.99 3.00
CA LEU A 115 8.01 11.03 1.65
C LEU A 115 9.30 10.23 1.54
N GLU A 116 10.15 10.27 2.56
CA GLU A 116 11.46 9.62 2.54
C GLU A 116 11.33 8.11 2.31
N THR A 117 10.49 7.45 3.10
CA THR A 117 10.24 6.01 2.95
C THR A 117 9.54 5.70 1.62
N ARG A 118 8.61 6.54 1.19
CA ARG A 118 7.91 6.41 -0.08
C ARG A 118 8.85 6.43 -1.28
N ILE A 119 9.73 7.41 -1.36
CA ILE A 119 10.74 7.50 -2.45
C ILE A 119 11.70 6.31 -2.37
N LEU A 120 12.10 5.90 -1.18
CA LEU A 120 12.93 4.71 -1.00
C LEU A 120 12.24 3.45 -1.54
N LEU A 121 10.97 3.23 -1.21
CA LEU A 121 10.17 2.11 -1.73
C LEU A 121 10.09 2.13 -3.26
N GLY A 122 9.78 3.29 -3.84
CA GLY A 122 9.70 3.45 -5.29
C GLY A 122 11.00 3.07 -5.99
N ARG A 123 12.14 3.60 -5.54
CA ARG A 123 13.47 3.31 -6.08
C ARG A 123 13.84 1.84 -5.96
N GLU A 124 13.66 1.26 -4.78
CA GLU A 124 14.06 -0.12 -4.51
C GLU A 124 13.17 -1.14 -5.22
N CYS A 125 11.87 -0.88 -5.34
CA CYS A 125 10.96 -1.72 -6.13
C CYS A 125 11.33 -1.67 -7.62
N LEU A 126 11.62 -0.50 -8.18
CA LEU A 126 12.07 -0.35 -9.58
C LEU A 126 13.39 -1.09 -9.82
N ARG A 127 14.38 -0.91 -8.95
CA ARG A 127 15.69 -1.57 -9.04
C ARG A 127 15.58 -3.10 -9.02
N ARG A 128 14.68 -3.63 -8.18
CA ARG A 128 14.42 -5.07 -8.04
C ARG A 128 13.38 -5.60 -9.01
N LYS A 129 12.73 -4.74 -9.79
CA LYS A 129 11.65 -5.08 -10.73
C LYS A 129 10.42 -5.67 -10.02
N ILE A 130 10.15 -5.22 -8.81
CA ILE A 130 8.97 -5.57 -8.02
C ILE A 130 7.87 -4.56 -8.32
N LEU A 131 6.64 -5.02 -8.44
CA LEU A 131 5.48 -4.16 -8.66
C LEU A 131 5.10 -3.43 -7.38
N LEU A 132 4.79 -2.13 -7.49
CA LEU A 132 4.45 -1.29 -6.34
C LEU A 132 3.10 -0.61 -6.56
N VAL A 133 2.26 -0.62 -5.54
CA VAL A 133 1.03 0.18 -5.48
C VAL A 133 1.26 1.31 -4.49
N GLU A 134 1.36 2.53 -4.99
CA GLU A 134 1.55 3.74 -4.19
C GLU A 134 0.26 4.54 -4.05
N ALA A 135 0.07 5.15 -2.89
CA ALA A 135 -1.05 6.03 -2.63
C ALA A 135 -0.72 7.09 -1.58
N GLY A 136 -1.49 8.16 -1.59
CA GLY A 136 -1.40 9.21 -0.58
C GLY A 136 -2.76 9.82 -0.29
N VAL A 137 -2.90 10.36 0.94
CA VAL A 137 -4.14 11.00 1.40
C VAL A 137 -3.83 12.27 2.18
N GLU A 138 -4.66 13.30 1.98
CA GLU A 138 -4.63 14.55 2.73
C GLU A 138 -6.04 15.13 2.82
N GLY A 139 -6.56 15.34 4.02
CA GLY A 139 -7.93 15.84 4.22
C GLY A 139 -8.97 14.94 3.57
N PHE A 140 -9.69 15.47 2.60
CA PHE A 140 -10.68 14.79 1.78
C PHE A 140 -10.13 14.30 0.43
N TYR A 141 -8.83 14.52 0.15
CA TYR A 141 -8.21 14.19 -1.12
C TYR A 141 -7.31 12.96 -0.99
N GLY A 142 -7.26 12.19 -2.05
CA GLY A 142 -6.37 11.04 -2.14
C GLY A 142 -5.97 10.72 -3.57
N TRP A 143 -4.94 9.95 -3.72
CA TRP A 143 -4.49 9.48 -5.02
C TRP A 143 -3.91 8.08 -4.90
N ILE A 144 -3.91 7.34 -6.02
CA ILE A 144 -3.33 6.01 -6.13
C ILE A 144 -2.77 5.80 -7.54
N MET A 145 -1.64 5.11 -7.64
CA MET A 145 -1.02 4.67 -8.89
C MET A 145 -0.29 3.34 -8.71
N SER A 146 -0.03 2.65 -9.82
CA SER A 146 0.80 1.45 -9.84
C SER A 146 2.11 1.72 -10.59
N ILE A 147 3.21 1.23 -10.04
CA ILE A 147 4.55 1.43 -10.58
C ILE A 147 5.15 0.08 -10.96
N GLY A 148 5.67 0.02 -12.16
CA GLY A 148 6.47 -1.07 -12.70
C GLY A 148 7.62 -0.51 -13.52
N LYS A 149 8.49 -1.38 -14.04
CA LYS A 149 9.71 -0.98 -14.74
C LYS A 149 9.47 -0.01 -15.90
N GLU A 150 8.37 -0.18 -16.63
CA GLU A 150 8.09 0.59 -17.85
C GLU A 150 7.04 1.69 -17.66
N THR A 151 6.67 2.01 -16.41
CA THR A 151 5.67 3.02 -16.10
C THR A 151 6.29 4.22 -15.39
N ALA A 152 5.57 5.35 -15.35
CA ALA A 152 5.98 6.50 -14.54
C ALA A 152 6.05 6.11 -13.06
N CYS A 153 7.00 6.69 -12.34
CA CYS A 153 7.09 6.66 -10.89
C CYS A 153 6.87 8.07 -10.31
N LEU A 154 6.86 8.21 -8.99
CA LEU A 154 6.67 9.51 -8.34
C LEU A 154 7.76 10.53 -8.72
N GLU A 155 9.00 10.10 -8.92
CA GLU A 155 10.07 11.00 -9.36
C GLU A 155 9.88 11.45 -10.83
N CYS A 156 9.27 10.65 -11.70
CA CYS A 156 8.92 11.07 -13.06
C CYS A 156 7.97 12.28 -13.07
N ILE A 157 7.10 12.38 -12.08
CA ILE A 157 6.12 13.45 -11.94
C ILE A 157 6.58 14.56 -10.98
N GLY A 158 7.85 14.53 -10.55
CA GLY A 158 8.46 15.57 -9.72
C GLY A 158 8.02 15.57 -8.26
N PHE A 159 7.47 14.46 -7.76
CA PHE A 159 6.96 14.36 -6.40
C PHE A 159 8.07 14.46 -5.33
N ASP A 160 9.29 14.03 -5.67
CA ASP A 160 10.49 14.15 -4.83
C ASP A 160 10.92 15.60 -4.58
N ASN A 161 10.55 16.52 -5.49
CA ASN A 161 10.84 17.95 -5.39
C ASN A 161 9.75 18.75 -4.66
N MET A 162 8.63 18.09 -4.30
CA MET A 162 7.57 18.78 -3.57
C MET A 162 8.03 19.07 -2.15
N ARG A 163 8.02 20.35 -1.77
CA ARG A 163 8.15 20.74 -0.36
C ARG A 163 6.93 20.24 0.39
N ILE A 164 7.03 19.04 0.96
CA ILE A 164 5.95 18.51 1.78
C ILE A 164 5.81 19.43 2.98
N ARG A 165 4.72 20.18 3.01
CA ARG A 165 4.19 20.74 4.25
C ARG A 165 3.91 19.56 5.18
N ARG A 166 4.01 19.75 6.50
CA ARG A 166 3.57 18.73 7.47
C ARG A 166 2.23 18.17 7.00
N GLN A 167 2.10 16.86 7.02
CA GLN A 167 0.84 16.21 6.65
C GLN A 167 -0.32 16.91 7.35
N GLY A 168 -1.31 17.31 6.55
CA GLY A 168 -2.55 17.86 7.05
C GLY A 168 -3.38 16.82 7.80
N PRO A 169 -4.44 17.23 8.49
CA PRO A 169 -5.37 16.28 9.09
C PRO A 169 -5.97 15.36 8.01
N ILE A 170 -6.18 14.09 8.36
CA ILE A 170 -6.74 13.08 7.46
C ILE A 170 -8.10 12.67 7.98
N ILE A 171 -9.10 12.62 7.09
CA ILE A 171 -10.41 12.04 7.39
C ILE A 171 -10.35 10.53 7.18
N GLY A 172 -10.83 9.76 8.17
CA GLY A 172 -10.75 8.31 8.14
C GLY A 172 -11.42 7.68 6.90
N THR A 173 -12.52 8.26 6.42
CA THR A 173 -13.22 7.80 5.21
C THR A 173 -12.37 7.95 3.96
N THR A 174 -11.58 9.02 3.82
CA THR A 174 -10.65 9.19 2.69
C THR A 174 -9.58 8.10 2.69
N ALA A 175 -8.97 7.85 3.86
CA ALA A 175 -7.99 6.76 4.02
C ALA A 175 -8.65 5.40 3.72
N GLY A 176 -9.90 5.19 4.14
CA GLY A 176 -10.68 3.99 3.85
C GLY A 176 -10.89 3.78 2.34
N VAL A 177 -11.34 4.80 1.62
CA VAL A 177 -11.58 4.71 0.16
C VAL A 177 -10.27 4.41 -0.58
N ILE A 178 -9.21 5.16 -0.30
CA ILE A 178 -7.92 4.97 -1.00
C ILE A 178 -7.29 3.62 -0.67
N GLY A 179 -7.31 3.18 0.60
CA GLY A 179 -6.79 1.85 0.96
C GLY A 179 -7.61 0.70 0.35
N CYS A 180 -8.94 0.85 0.22
CA CYS A 180 -9.76 -0.11 -0.53
C CYS A 180 -9.38 -0.15 -2.02
N LEU A 181 -9.07 1.00 -2.63
CA LEU A 181 -8.58 1.05 -4.01
C LEU A 181 -7.19 0.40 -4.14
N GLN A 182 -6.28 0.58 -3.16
CA GLN A 182 -4.98 -0.11 -3.14
C GLN A 182 -5.15 -1.63 -3.05
N ALA A 183 -6.00 -2.12 -2.16
CA ALA A 183 -6.28 -3.55 -2.05
C ALA A 183 -6.85 -4.12 -3.35
N ASN A 184 -7.82 -3.44 -3.95
CA ASN A 184 -8.42 -3.83 -5.23
C ASN A 184 -7.39 -3.83 -6.36
N GLU A 185 -6.50 -2.84 -6.41
CA GLU A 185 -5.44 -2.75 -7.40
C GLU A 185 -4.44 -3.91 -7.25
N CYS A 186 -4.00 -4.21 -6.03
CA CYS A 186 -3.13 -5.34 -5.74
C CYS A 186 -3.77 -6.67 -6.20
N ILE A 187 -5.04 -6.90 -5.90
CA ILE A 187 -5.78 -8.09 -6.35
C ILE A 187 -5.79 -8.19 -7.88
N LYS A 188 -6.05 -7.09 -8.60
CA LYS A 188 -6.00 -7.07 -10.07
C LYS A 188 -4.62 -7.43 -10.60
N ILE A 189 -3.57 -6.87 -10.01
CA ILE A 189 -2.18 -7.15 -10.40
C ILE A 189 -1.86 -8.64 -10.21
N VAL A 190 -2.15 -9.21 -9.05
CA VAL A 190 -1.92 -10.64 -8.75
C VAL A 190 -2.68 -11.56 -9.72
N LEU A 191 -3.90 -11.20 -10.06
CA LEU A 191 -4.71 -11.97 -11.00
C LEU A 191 -4.28 -11.79 -12.47
N GLY A 192 -3.46 -10.80 -12.78
CA GLY A 192 -3.09 -10.43 -14.15
C GLY A 192 -4.25 -9.86 -14.95
N MET A 193 -5.12 -9.09 -14.29
CA MET A 193 -6.29 -8.47 -14.92
C MET A 193 -5.91 -7.23 -15.71
N GLU A 194 -6.68 -6.94 -16.75
CA GLU A 194 -6.62 -5.64 -17.44
C GLU A 194 -7.18 -4.50 -16.56
N GLY A 195 -6.89 -3.26 -16.96
CA GLY A 195 -7.41 -2.07 -16.29
C GLY A 195 -6.71 -1.74 -14.97
N THR A 196 -5.48 -2.24 -14.78
CA THR A 196 -4.59 -1.80 -13.71
C THR A 196 -4.17 -0.33 -13.88
N LEU A 197 -3.60 0.25 -12.83
CA LEU A 197 -3.18 1.67 -12.81
C LEU A 197 -1.75 1.91 -13.30
N PHE A 198 -1.17 0.97 -14.04
CA PHE A 198 0.13 1.17 -14.67
C PHE A 198 0.04 2.29 -15.73
N GLY A 199 0.87 3.33 -15.56
CA GLY A 199 0.89 4.50 -16.47
C GLY A 199 -0.23 5.50 -16.23
N ARG A 200 -0.98 5.40 -15.13
CA ARG A 200 -2.00 6.39 -14.76
C ARG A 200 -2.17 6.52 -13.25
N MET A 201 -2.69 7.64 -12.82
CA MET A 201 -3.03 7.93 -11.42
C MET A 201 -4.54 8.19 -11.31
N LEU A 202 -5.19 7.62 -10.32
CA LEU A 202 -6.51 8.05 -9.91
C LEU A 202 -6.37 9.13 -8.84
N GLN A 203 -7.13 10.21 -8.97
CA GLN A 203 -7.28 11.25 -7.98
C GLN A 203 -8.72 11.23 -7.44
N TYR A 204 -8.84 11.14 -6.14
CA TYR A 204 -10.11 11.15 -5.41
C TYR A 204 -10.33 12.51 -4.75
N ASP A 205 -11.46 13.13 -5.04
CA ASP A 205 -11.98 14.32 -4.36
C ASP A 205 -13.20 13.90 -3.52
N GLY A 206 -13.01 13.72 -2.24
CA GLY A 206 -14.06 13.33 -1.29
C GLY A 206 -15.03 14.46 -0.95
N ILE A 207 -14.73 15.72 -1.32
CA ILE A 207 -15.68 16.84 -1.17
C ILE A 207 -16.74 16.77 -2.25
N ASN A 208 -16.32 16.60 -3.50
CA ASN A 208 -17.20 16.53 -4.66
C ASN A 208 -17.66 15.11 -5.00
N GLY A 209 -17.06 14.09 -4.40
CA GLY A 209 -17.39 12.68 -4.66
C GLY A 209 -16.91 12.20 -6.04
N SER A 210 -15.87 12.82 -6.62
CA SER A 210 -15.34 12.44 -7.94
C SER A 210 -14.08 11.58 -7.83
N ILE A 211 -13.85 10.79 -8.89
CA ILE A 211 -12.59 10.08 -9.12
C ILE A 211 -12.17 10.35 -10.56
N ASP A 212 -11.06 11.03 -10.72
CA ASP A 212 -10.50 11.38 -12.01
C ASP A 212 -9.28 10.53 -12.33
N SER A 213 -9.08 10.17 -13.61
CA SER A 213 -7.93 9.39 -14.07
C SER A 213 -7.01 10.29 -14.89
N ILE A 214 -5.74 10.34 -14.51
CA ILE A 214 -4.69 11.13 -15.18
C ILE A 214 -3.68 10.17 -15.78
N GLU A 215 -3.44 10.25 -17.08
CA GLU A 215 -2.39 9.51 -17.76
C GLU A 215 -1.01 10.05 -17.34
N LEU A 216 -0.10 9.15 -17.02
CA LEU A 216 1.27 9.46 -16.62
C LEU A 216 2.27 8.93 -17.64
N GLN A 217 3.24 9.76 -17.99
CA GLN A 217 4.32 9.35 -18.89
C GLN A 217 5.60 9.14 -18.09
N LYS A 218 6.28 8.03 -18.39
CA LYS A 218 7.62 7.75 -17.88
C LYS A 218 8.59 8.81 -18.41
N ASP A 219 9.38 9.38 -17.50
CA ASP A 219 10.49 10.25 -17.88
C ASP A 219 11.77 9.41 -18.09
N ASP A 220 12.26 9.34 -19.30
CA ASP A 220 13.48 8.61 -19.66
C ASP A 220 14.73 9.20 -18.96
N SER A 221 14.67 10.45 -18.51
CA SER A 221 15.73 11.11 -17.75
C SER A 221 15.65 10.84 -16.25
N CYS A 222 14.57 10.25 -15.75
CA CYS A 222 14.33 10.01 -14.34
C CYS A 222 15.40 9.12 -13.69
N ARG A 223 15.95 9.56 -12.57
CA ARG A 223 17.05 8.87 -11.88
C ARG A 223 16.63 7.51 -11.30
N ALA A 224 15.39 7.40 -10.84
CA ALA A 224 14.87 6.17 -10.27
C ALA A 224 14.85 4.99 -11.26
N HIS A 225 14.80 5.28 -12.58
CA HIS A 225 14.78 4.26 -13.63
C HIS A 225 16.18 3.91 -14.18
N ARG A 226 17.25 4.60 -13.72
CA ARG A 226 18.63 4.41 -14.21
C ARG A 226 19.48 3.51 -13.31
N GLY A 227 18.91 2.98 -12.23
CA GLY A 227 19.58 2.13 -11.24
C GLY A 227 19.59 0.64 -11.58
#